data_040e4aa40ffc05610fe4a1a689bbc679
#
_entry.id   040e4aa40ffc05610fe4a1a689bbc679
#
_cell.length_a   1.000
_cell.length_b   1.000
_cell.length_c   1.000
_cell.angle_alpha   90.00
_cell.angle_beta   90.00
_cell.angle_gamma   90.00
#
_symmetry.space_group_name_H-M   'P 1'
#
loop_
_entity.id
_entity.type
_entity.pdbx_description
1 polymer ?
#
loop_
_entity_poly.entity_id
_entity_poly.type
_entity_poly.pdbx_seq_one_letter_code
_entity_poly.pdbx_strand_id
1 'polypeptide(L)'
;VKQYAIQPATLEFNAEGTPVSRDFDDVYFSNDNGLEETRYVFLGGNRLAERFPVHSHPLFIVAESGFGTGLNFLTLWQAFDSFRSAHPQATLQRLHFISFEKFPLTRDDLALAHQHWPELAPWAEQLQAQWPLPLPGCHRLLLDRGRVTLDLWFGDINELTDQLDATLNQTVDAWFLDGFAPAKNPDMWTPNLFNAMARLARPGATLATFTSAGFVRRGLQEAGFTMQKRKGFGRKREMLCGVMEQHLMPTLSAPWFYRSGSEKRETAIIGGGIASALLSLALLRRGWKVTLYCADDQPPRALPVIDRARFIRSLANMTPPLIAFSRPHSPLPVACMMPCPSLLIMTGAA
;
A
#
# COMPACT_ATOMS: atom_id res chain seq x y z
N VAL A 1 -31.28 9.31 -4.97
CA VAL A 1 -30.54 8.43 -4.02
C VAL A 1 -29.13 8.32 -4.58
N LYS A 2 -28.11 8.87 -3.91
CA LYS A 2 -26.72 8.67 -4.31
C LYS A 2 -26.40 7.18 -4.23
N GLN A 3 -25.92 6.62 -5.31
CA GLN A 3 -25.53 5.22 -5.39
C GLN A 3 -24.28 5.04 -4.52
N TYR A 4 -24.39 4.37 -3.39
CA TYR A 4 -23.29 4.17 -2.45
C TYR A 4 -22.35 3.02 -2.83
N ALA A 5 -22.67 2.26 -3.88
CA ALA A 5 -21.87 1.15 -4.35
C ALA A 5 -21.04 1.57 -5.58
N ILE A 6 -19.76 1.20 -5.57
CA ILE A 6 -18.91 1.27 -6.75
C ILE A 6 -19.37 0.21 -7.75
N GLN A 7 -19.45 0.58 -9.02
CA GLN A 7 -19.74 -0.39 -10.08
C GLN A 7 -18.45 -1.13 -10.43
N PRO A 8 -18.46 -2.47 -10.40
CA PRO A 8 -17.33 -3.25 -10.93
C PRO A 8 -17.12 -2.97 -12.42
N ALA A 9 -15.88 -3.16 -12.88
CA ALA A 9 -15.57 -3.07 -14.30
C ALA A 9 -16.36 -4.11 -15.12
N THR A 10 -16.75 -3.72 -16.32
CA THR A 10 -17.31 -4.65 -17.30
C THR A 10 -16.19 -5.15 -18.20
N LEU A 11 -15.84 -6.44 -18.05
CA LEU A 11 -14.76 -7.06 -18.80
C LEU A 11 -15.25 -7.85 -20.01
N GLU A 12 -14.42 -7.83 -21.05
CA GLU A 12 -14.39 -8.83 -22.12
C GLU A 12 -12.97 -9.39 -22.22
N PHE A 13 -12.83 -10.57 -22.78
CA PHE A 13 -11.51 -11.15 -23.07
C PHE A 13 -11.31 -11.18 -24.57
N ASN A 14 -10.18 -10.65 -25.04
CA ASN A 14 -9.84 -10.71 -26.46
C ASN A 14 -9.42 -12.12 -26.88
N ALA A 15 -9.03 -12.30 -28.16
CA ALA A 15 -8.63 -13.60 -28.71
C ALA A 15 -7.37 -14.18 -28.03
N GLU A 16 -6.51 -13.32 -27.47
CA GLU A 16 -5.32 -13.68 -26.71
C GLU A 16 -5.61 -13.94 -25.23
N GLY A 17 -6.88 -13.80 -24.80
CA GLY A 17 -7.29 -13.97 -23.42
C GLY A 17 -6.99 -12.79 -22.50
N THR A 18 -6.53 -11.65 -23.04
CA THR A 18 -6.26 -10.45 -22.26
C THR A 18 -7.57 -9.74 -21.92
N PRO A 19 -7.77 -9.31 -20.64
CA PRO A 19 -8.95 -8.55 -20.26
C PRO A 19 -8.95 -7.16 -20.93
N VAL A 20 -10.10 -6.81 -21.46
CA VAL A 20 -10.40 -5.53 -22.12
C VAL A 20 -11.52 -4.85 -21.37
N SER A 21 -11.34 -3.57 -21.07
CA SER A 21 -12.43 -2.75 -20.53
C SER A 21 -13.41 -2.39 -21.64
N ARG A 22 -14.70 -2.74 -21.43
CA ARG A 22 -15.78 -2.29 -22.35
C ARG A 22 -15.99 -0.78 -22.30
N ASP A 23 -15.82 -0.19 -21.13
CA ASP A 23 -16.10 1.24 -20.91
C ASP A 23 -15.06 2.13 -21.58
N PHE A 24 -13.81 1.65 -21.72
CA PHE A 24 -12.70 2.40 -22.28
C PHE A 24 -12.19 1.85 -23.61
N ASP A 25 -12.68 0.68 -24.06
CA ASP A 25 -12.22 0.00 -25.27
C ASP A 25 -10.67 -0.09 -25.31
N ASP A 26 -10.07 -0.49 -24.18
CA ASP A 26 -8.63 -0.58 -24.01
C ASP A 26 -8.27 -1.84 -23.18
N VAL A 27 -7.05 -2.36 -23.38
CA VAL A 27 -6.56 -3.55 -22.67
C VAL A 27 -6.00 -3.15 -21.31
N TYR A 28 -6.15 -4.04 -20.32
CA TYR A 28 -5.57 -3.82 -18.99
C TYR A 28 -4.06 -3.98 -18.95
N PHE A 29 -3.50 -4.74 -19.88
CA PHE A 29 -2.05 -4.93 -20.03
C PHE A 29 -1.71 -5.34 -21.46
N SER A 30 -0.42 -5.21 -21.83
CA SER A 30 0.06 -5.54 -23.17
C SER A 30 -0.12 -7.04 -23.49
N ASN A 31 -0.73 -7.34 -24.64
CA ASN A 31 -0.86 -8.71 -25.15
C ASN A 31 0.49 -9.39 -25.38
N ASP A 32 1.53 -8.63 -25.74
CA ASP A 32 2.85 -9.20 -26.06
C ASP A 32 3.56 -9.71 -24.80
N ASN A 33 3.64 -8.90 -23.75
CA ASN A 33 4.21 -9.28 -22.43
C ASN A 33 3.98 -8.18 -21.40
N GLY A 34 2.82 -8.17 -20.77
CA GLY A 34 2.46 -7.17 -19.76
C GLY A 34 3.38 -7.14 -18.53
N LEU A 35 3.85 -8.31 -18.10
CA LEU A 35 4.76 -8.41 -16.95
C LEU A 35 6.14 -7.78 -17.24
N GLU A 36 6.72 -8.04 -18.40
CA GLU A 36 8.00 -7.44 -18.78
C GLU A 36 7.85 -5.94 -19.06
N GLU A 37 6.70 -5.50 -19.61
CA GLU A 37 6.40 -4.07 -19.73
C GLU A 37 6.36 -3.41 -18.36
N THR A 38 5.69 -4.00 -17.37
CA THR A 38 5.65 -3.51 -15.99
C THR A 38 7.05 -3.42 -15.38
N ARG A 39 7.86 -4.45 -15.52
CA ARG A 39 9.26 -4.47 -15.06
C ARG A 39 10.09 -3.36 -15.70
N TYR A 40 9.94 -3.15 -16.99
CA TYR A 40 10.70 -2.15 -17.73
C TYR A 40 10.23 -0.73 -17.44
N VAL A 41 8.92 -0.48 -17.59
CA VAL A 41 8.34 0.87 -17.49
C VAL A 41 8.32 1.34 -16.06
N PHE A 42 7.71 0.57 -15.14
CA PHE A 42 7.44 1.06 -13.80
C PHE A 42 8.59 0.78 -12.83
N LEU A 43 9.11 -0.43 -12.78
CA LEU A 43 10.21 -0.74 -11.87
C LEU A 43 11.53 -0.13 -12.39
N GLY A 44 11.86 -0.37 -13.65
CA GLY A 44 13.06 0.16 -14.29
C GLY A 44 13.02 1.68 -14.50
N GLY A 45 11.87 2.23 -14.90
CA GLY A 45 11.65 3.67 -15.05
C GLY A 45 11.86 4.43 -13.74
N ASN A 46 11.47 3.85 -12.61
CA ASN A 46 11.68 4.38 -11.27
C ASN A 46 13.01 3.95 -10.62
N ARG A 47 13.82 3.16 -11.31
CA ARG A 47 15.14 2.69 -10.85
C ARG A 47 15.08 1.99 -9.48
N LEU A 48 14.06 1.16 -9.25
CA LEU A 48 13.79 0.61 -7.92
C LEU A 48 14.89 -0.34 -7.46
N ALA A 49 15.49 -1.12 -8.36
CA ALA A 49 16.58 -2.04 -8.04
C ALA A 49 17.81 -1.31 -7.45
N GLU A 50 18.12 -0.11 -7.96
CA GLU A 50 19.23 0.70 -7.44
C GLU A 50 18.83 1.48 -6.18
N ARG A 51 17.56 1.86 -6.05
CA ARG A 51 17.08 2.71 -4.96
C ARG A 51 16.81 1.94 -3.67
N PHE A 52 16.32 0.72 -3.74
CA PHE A 52 16.00 -0.09 -2.55
C PHE A 52 17.21 -0.31 -1.63
N PRO A 53 18.41 -0.68 -2.12
CA PRO A 53 19.57 -0.91 -1.25
C PRO A 53 20.07 0.32 -0.50
N VAL A 54 19.88 1.51 -1.09
CA VAL A 54 20.38 2.78 -0.56
C VAL A 54 19.30 3.62 0.14
N HIS A 55 18.08 3.10 0.25
CA HIS A 55 16.98 3.84 0.84
C HIS A 55 17.19 4.04 2.35
N SER A 56 17.11 5.28 2.79
CA SER A 56 17.45 5.70 4.15
C SER A 56 16.33 5.49 5.17
N HIS A 57 15.10 5.20 4.71
CA HIS A 57 13.93 5.00 5.56
C HIS A 57 13.51 3.52 5.64
N PRO A 58 12.89 3.08 6.75
CA PRO A 58 12.41 1.70 6.87
C PRO A 58 11.17 1.38 6.01
N LEU A 59 10.57 2.39 5.41
CA LEU A 59 9.37 2.30 4.59
C LEU A 59 9.59 2.96 3.24
N PHE A 60 9.27 2.26 2.14
CA PHE A 60 9.20 2.81 0.79
C PHE A 60 7.74 2.91 0.38
N ILE A 61 7.32 4.09 -0.08
CA ILE A 61 5.94 4.37 -0.46
C ILE A 61 5.87 4.55 -1.98
N VAL A 62 5.07 3.72 -2.61
CA VAL A 62 4.74 3.83 -4.05
C VAL A 62 3.28 4.24 -4.17
N ALA A 63 3.00 5.18 -5.05
CA ALA A 63 1.63 5.51 -5.42
C ALA A 63 1.38 5.25 -6.91
N GLU A 64 0.17 4.87 -7.25
CA GLU A 64 -0.27 4.50 -8.59
C GLU A 64 -1.61 5.14 -8.91
N SER A 65 -1.84 5.50 -10.16
CA SER A 65 -3.07 6.16 -10.57
C SER A 65 -4.21 5.22 -10.98
N GLY A 66 -3.93 4.00 -11.42
CA GLY A 66 -4.92 3.00 -11.81
C GLY A 66 -4.49 1.59 -11.45
N PHE A 67 -5.25 0.92 -10.57
CA PHE A 67 -4.89 -0.42 -10.08
C PHE A 67 -5.09 -1.52 -11.12
N GLY A 68 -6.18 -1.47 -11.86
CA GLY A 68 -6.54 -2.46 -12.87
C GLY A 68 -6.55 -3.89 -12.32
N THR A 69 -5.70 -4.75 -12.89
CA THR A 69 -5.50 -6.13 -12.44
C THR A 69 -4.54 -6.26 -11.26
N GLY A 70 -3.90 -5.17 -10.83
CA GLY A 70 -2.87 -5.17 -9.79
C GLY A 70 -1.51 -5.73 -10.26
N LEU A 71 -1.28 -5.87 -11.57
CA LEU A 71 -0.04 -6.40 -12.11
C LEU A 71 1.19 -5.63 -11.63
N ASN A 72 1.12 -4.29 -11.65
CA ASN A 72 2.21 -3.43 -11.17
C ASN A 72 2.50 -3.66 -9.69
N PHE A 73 1.46 -3.77 -8.87
CA PHE A 73 1.59 -4.05 -7.44
C PHE A 73 2.22 -5.42 -7.17
N LEU A 74 1.73 -6.47 -7.83
CA LEU A 74 2.24 -7.83 -7.66
C LEU A 74 3.70 -7.95 -8.11
N THR A 75 4.04 -7.33 -9.24
CA THR A 75 5.42 -7.30 -9.77
C THR A 75 6.36 -6.56 -8.84
N LEU A 76 5.92 -5.42 -8.30
CA LEU A 76 6.68 -4.67 -7.32
C LEU A 76 6.87 -5.46 -6.03
N TRP A 77 5.84 -6.13 -5.54
CA TRP A 77 5.91 -6.95 -4.33
C TRP A 77 6.89 -8.11 -4.50
N GLN A 78 6.84 -8.83 -5.64
CA GLN A 78 7.82 -9.85 -5.97
C GLN A 78 9.26 -9.31 -5.94
N ALA A 79 9.49 -8.14 -6.57
CA ALA A 79 10.81 -7.50 -6.60
C ALA A 79 11.27 -7.08 -5.20
N PHE A 80 10.36 -6.54 -4.38
CA PHE A 80 10.64 -6.17 -2.99
C PHE A 80 10.96 -7.39 -2.11
N ASP A 81 10.24 -8.48 -2.27
CA ASP A 81 10.48 -9.72 -1.53
C ASP A 81 11.84 -10.33 -1.88
N SER A 82 12.20 -10.32 -3.18
CA SER A 82 13.52 -10.73 -3.65
C SER A 82 14.63 -9.83 -3.07
N PHE A 83 14.42 -8.52 -3.06
CA PHE A 83 15.34 -7.57 -2.44
C PHE A 83 15.51 -7.86 -0.94
N ARG A 84 14.41 -8.05 -0.18
CA ARG A 84 14.47 -8.33 1.25
C ARG A 84 15.18 -9.65 1.56
N SER A 85 14.99 -10.66 0.73
CA SER A 85 15.68 -11.95 0.86
C SER A 85 17.18 -11.81 0.64
N ALA A 86 17.60 -11.00 -0.35
CA ALA A 86 19.01 -10.75 -0.64
C ALA A 86 19.68 -9.80 0.37
N HIS A 87 18.91 -8.86 0.97
CA HIS A 87 19.43 -7.82 1.84
C HIS A 87 18.66 -7.75 3.17
N PRO A 88 18.73 -8.78 4.03
CA PRO A 88 17.93 -8.85 5.27
C PRO A 88 18.25 -7.72 6.25
N GLN A 89 19.45 -7.16 6.21
CA GLN A 89 19.92 -6.07 7.09
C GLN A 89 19.72 -4.66 6.50
N ALA A 90 19.16 -4.52 5.30
CA ALA A 90 18.92 -3.20 4.72
C ALA A 90 17.99 -2.37 5.60
N THR A 91 18.15 -1.05 5.60
CA THR A 91 17.28 -0.12 6.32
C THR A 91 15.83 -0.25 5.89
N LEU A 92 15.61 -0.40 4.59
CA LEU A 92 14.28 -0.60 4.01
C LEU A 92 13.70 -1.95 4.41
N GLN A 93 12.63 -1.94 5.21
CA GLN A 93 11.99 -3.12 5.78
C GLN A 93 10.58 -3.37 5.26
N ARG A 94 9.90 -2.32 4.77
CA ARG A 94 8.47 -2.36 4.45
C ARG A 94 8.16 -1.61 3.18
N LEU A 95 7.12 -2.08 2.50
CA LEU A 95 6.54 -1.47 1.31
C LEU A 95 5.13 -0.99 1.63
N HIS A 96 4.78 0.22 1.20
CA HIS A 96 3.41 0.73 1.21
C HIS A 96 3.03 1.13 -0.21
N PHE A 97 1.99 0.51 -0.74
CA PHE A 97 1.46 0.81 -2.06
C PHE A 97 0.11 1.49 -1.91
N ILE A 98 -0.06 2.63 -2.56
CA ILE A 98 -1.31 3.41 -2.58
C ILE A 98 -1.79 3.42 -4.01
N SER A 99 -2.97 2.88 -4.29
CA SER A 99 -3.52 2.87 -5.64
C SER A 99 -4.99 3.24 -5.65
N PHE A 100 -5.43 3.74 -6.80
CA PHE A 100 -6.80 4.19 -7.03
C PHE A 100 -7.43 3.32 -8.12
N GLU A 101 -8.74 3.05 -7.97
CA GLU A 101 -9.49 2.32 -8.97
C GLU A 101 -10.95 2.76 -8.98
N LYS A 102 -11.39 3.26 -10.12
CA LYS A 102 -12.76 3.75 -10.28
C LYS A 102 -13.75 2.61 -10.52
N PHE A 103 -13.32 1.59 -11.23
CA PHE A 103 -14.12 0.42 -11.62
C PHE A 103 -13.38 -0.87 -11.24
N PRO A 104 -13.36 -1.26 -9.95
CA PRO A 104 -12.60 -2.42 -9.52
C PRO A 104 -13.12 -3.70 -10.17
N LEU A 105 -12.21 -4.61 -10.48
CA LEU A 105 -12.56 -5.94 -10.94
C LEU A 105 -13.33 -6.70 -9.84
N THR A 106 -14.17 -7.63 -10.26
CA THR A 106 -14.69 -8.63 -9.32
C THR A 106 -13.53 -9.54 -8.87
N ARG A 107 -13.68 -10.21 -7.73
CA ARG A 107 -12.68 -11.16 -7.26
C ARG A 107 -12.41 -12.28 -8.27
N ASP A 108 -13.45 -12.75 -8.95
CA ASP A 108 -13.34 -13.84 -9.91
C ASP A 108 -12.63 -13.39 -11.19
N ASP A 109 -12.94 -12.20 -11.69
CA ASP A 109 -12.24 -11.60 -12.84
C ASP A 109 -10.78 -11.32 -12.53
N LEU A 110 -10.49 -10.84 -11.32
CA LEU A 110 -9.12 -10.63 -10.85
C LEU A 110 -8.34 -11.94 -10.83
N ALA A 111 -8.95 -13.01 -10.29
CA ALA A 111 -8.33 -14.32 -10.23
C ALA A 111 -8.10 -14.91 -11.64
N LEU A 112 -9.03 -14.68 -12.57
CA LEU A 112 -8.86 -15.09 -13.95
C LEU A 112 -7.74 -14.33 -14.64
N ALA A 113 -7.64 -13.01 -14.46
CA ALA A 113 -6.54 -12.21 -15.00
C ALA A 113 -5.17 -12.66 -14.48
N HIS A 114 -5.08 -13.02 -13.20
CA HIS A 114 -3.81 -13.47 -12.60
C HIS A 114 -3.29 -14.81 -13.13
N GLN A 115 -4.12 -15.62 -13.80
CA GLN A 115 -3.67 -16.87 -14.42
C GLN A 115 -2.66 -16.64 -15.56
N HIS A 116 -2.60 -15.43 -16.11
CA HIS A 116 -1.59 -15.05 -17.10
C HIS A 116 -0.16 -14.99 -16.53
N TRP A 117 -0.01 -14.91 -15.20
CA TRP A 117 1.29 -14.76 -14.53
C TRP A 117 1.47 -15.79 -13.41
N PRO A 118 1.67 -17.07 -13.75
CA PRO A 118 1.85 -18.13 -12.74
C PRO A 118 3.02 -17.87 -11.81
N GLU A 119 4.05 -17.15 -12.26
CA GLU A 119 5.18 -16.74 -11.42
C GLU A 119 4.82 -15.73 -10.33
N LEU A 120 3.68 -15.06 -10.42
CA LEU A 120 3.17 -14.15 -9.39
C LEU A 120 2.13 -14.80 -8.47
N ALA A 121 1.79 -16.08 -8.67
CA ALA A 121 0.74 -16.77 -7.93
C ALA A 121 0.85 -16.65 -6.39
N PRO A 122 2.03 -16.78 -5.74
CA PRO A 122 2.13 -16.69 -4.28
C PRO A 122 1.69 -15.34 -3.69
N TRP A 123 1.88 -14.25 -4.43
CA TRP A 123 1.46 -12.90 -4.05
C TRP A 123 0.01 -12.63 -4.47
N ALA A 124 -0.38 -13.10 -5.65
CA ALA A 124 -1.73 -12.97 -6.18
C ALA A 124 -2.78 -13.65 -5.29
N GLU A 125 -2.51 -14.84 -4.79
CA GLU A 125 -3.39 -15.57 -3.87
C GLU A 125 -3.63 -14.80 -2.56
N GLN A 126 -2.62 -14.15 -2.01
CA GLN A 126 -2.76 -13.32 -0.81
C GLN A 126 -3.63 -12.08 -1.09
N LEU A 127 -3.47 -11.44 -2.25
CA LEU A 127 -4.30 -10.32 -2.67
C LEU A 127 -5.76 -10.74 -2.86
N GLN A 128 -6.00 -11.81 -3.60
CA GLN A 128 -7.33 -12.36 -3.86
C GLN A 128 -8.05 -12.75 -2.56
N ALA A 129 -7.32 -13.32 -1.59
CA ALA A 129 -7.89 -13.73 -0.30
C ALA A 129 -8.40 -12.54 0.53
N GLN A 130 -7.87 -11.33 0.31
CA GLN A 130 -8.24 -10.11 1.01
C GLN A 130 -8.96 -9.10 0.10
N TRP A 131 -9.35 -9.49 -1.15
CA TRP A 131 -9.99 -8.57 -2.09
C TRP A 131 -11.23 -7.93 -1.48
N PRO A 132 -11.32 -6.60 -1.44
CA PRO A 132 -12.40 -5.91 -0.74
C PRO A 132 -13.72 -5.94 -1.51
N LEU A 133 -14.79 -5.66 -0.79
CA LEU A 133 -16.09 -5.37 -1.42
C LEU A 133 -16.02 -4.05 -2.19
N PRO A 134 -16.84 -3.88 -3.26
CA PRO A 134 -16.86 -2.67 -4.10
C PRO A 134 -17.58 -1.51 -3.38
N LEU A 135 -17.00 -1.04 -2.29
CA LEU A 135 -17.47 0.12 -1.52
C LEU A 135 -16.53 1.30 -1.75
N PRO A 136 -17.02 2.55 -1.81
CA PRO A 136 -16.18 3.72 -2.01
C PRO A 136 -15.25 3.98 -0.82
N GLY A 137 -14.09 4.54 -1.11
CA GLY A 137 -13.09 4.94 -0.11
C GLY A 137 -11.90 3.99 0.00
N CYS A 138 -11.14 4.10 1.08
CA CYS A 138 -9.89 3.38 1.28
C CYS A 138 -10.10 1.99 1.90
N HIS A 139 -9.56 0.99 1.23
CA HIS A 139 -9.48 -0.39 1.71
C HIS A 139 -8.01 -0.72 2.00
N ARG A 140 -7.65 -0.80 3.28
CA ARG A 140 -6.29 -1.16 3.67
C ARG A 140 -6.13 -2.66 3.82
N LEU A 141 -5.27 -3.26 3.00
CA LEU A 141 -4.88 -4.66 3.07
C LEU A 141 -3.48 -4.76 3.71
N LEU A 142 -3.36 -5.65 4.67
CA LEU A 142 -2.08 -5.96 5.33
C LEU A 142 -1.62 -7.32 4.85
N LEU A 143 -0.58 -7.32 4.06
CA LEU A 143 -0.06 -8.47 3.34
C LEU A 143 1.32 -8.82 3.89
N ASP A 144 1.77 -10.04 3.61
CA ASP A 144 3.09 -10.51 4.01
C ASP A 144 3.41 -10.18 5.48
N ARG A 145 2.50 -10.56 6.39
CA ARG A 145 2.65 -10.33 7.84
C ARG A 145 2.90 -8.85 8.21
N GLY A 146 2.38 -7.90 7.43
CA GLY A 146 2.52 -6.47 7.64
C GLY A 146 3.79 -5.84 7.05
N ARG A 147 4.61 -6.59 6.32
CA ARG A 147 5.73 -6.03 5.56
C ARG A 147 5.25 -5.24 4.34
N VAL A 148 4.12 -5.64 3.76
CA VAL A 148 3.49 -4.99 2.63
C VAL A 148 2.11 -4.48 3.03
N THR A 149 1.89 -3.19 2.82
CA THR A 149 0.58 -2.55 2.99
C THR A 149 0.08 -2.08 1.63
N LEU A 150 -1.16 -2.43 1.29
CA LEU A 150 -1.85 -1.90 0.13
C LEU A 150 -3.03 -1.04 0.61
N ASP A 151 -3.02 0.25 0.27
CA ASP A 151 -4.18 1.14 0.38
C ASP A 151 -4.83 1.24 -1.00
N LEU A 152 -5.94 0.55 -1.16
CA LEU A 152 -6.70 0.53 -2.40
C LEU A 152 -7.91 1.45 -2.26
N TRP A 153 -7.91 2.54 -3.02
CA TRP A 153 -8.94 3.57 -2.99
C TRP A 153 -9.92 3.37 -4.13
N PHE A 154 -11.16 3.00 -3.81
CA PHE A 154 -12.23 2.84 -4.81
C PHE A 154 -12.98 4.15 -5.01
N GLY A 155 -12.95 4.66 -6.25
CA GLY A 155 -13.59 5.90 -6.69
C GLY A 155 -12.75 6.70 -7.67
N ASP A 156 -13.23 7.89 -8.02
CA ASP A 156 -12.52 8.78 -8.96
C ASP A 156 -11.27 9.38 -8.28
N ILE A 157 -10.12 9.21 -8.91
CA ILE A 157 -8.83 9.66 -8.37
C ILE A 157 -8.80 11.18 -8.16
N ASN A 158 -9.47 11.96 -9.00
CA ASN A 158 -9.51 13.42 -8.86
C ASN A 158 -10.26 13.87 -7.59
N GLU A 159 -11.24 13.08 -7.15
CA GLU A 159 -11.97 13.34 -5.89
C GLU A 159 -11.26 12.75 -4.68
N LEU A 160 -10.62 11.58 -4.84
CA LEU A 160 -10.03 10.84 -3.75
C LEU A 160 -8.67 11.40 -3.31
N THR A 161 -7.91 11.99 -4.23
CA THR A 161 -6.60 12.59 -3.88
C THR A 161 -6.73 13.73 -2.87
N ASP A 162 -7.84 14.46 -2.87
CA ASP A 162 -8.11 15.52 -1.90
C ASP A 162 -8.47 14.98 -0.51
N GLN A 163 -8.88 13.70 -0.42
CA GLN A 163 -9.21 13.02 0.84
C GLN A 163 -7.99 12.39 1.52
N LEU A 164 -6.84 12.35 0.84
CA LEU A 164 -5.62 11.83 1.42
C LEU A 164 -5.13 12.71 2.58
N ASP A 165 -4.84 12.07 3.71
CA ASP A 165 -4.38 12.75 4.91
C ASP A 165 -3.09 13.53 4.65
N ALA A 166 -2.98 14.72 5.23
CA ALA A 166 -1.82 15.59 5.07
C ALA A 166 -0.50 14.95 5.55
N THR A 167 -0.57 13.91 6.37
CA THR A 167 0.62 13.13 6.78
C THR A 167 1.27 12.36 5.62
N LEU A 168 0.58 12.21 4.50
CA LEU A 168 1.13 11.65 3.26
C LEU A 168 1.84 12.68 2.38
N ASN A 169 1.73 13.98 2.67
CA ASN A 169 2.44 15.00 1.92
C ASN A 169 3.95 14.76 2.01
N GLN A 170 4.62 14.84 0.86
CA GLN A 170 6.06 14.65 0.74
C GLN A 170 6.58 13.29 1.27
N THR A 171 5.78 12.22 1.14
CA THR A 171 6.18 10.88 1.62
C THR A 171 6.27 9.84 0.52
N VAL A 172 5.65 10.06 -0.64
CA VAL A 172 5.67 9.10 -1.76
C VAL A 172 7.05 9.11 -2.40
N ASP A 173 7.68 7.95 -2.48
CA ASP A 173 9.03 7.76 -3.03
C ASP A 173 9.03 7.50 -4.52
N ALA A 174 7.97 6.87 -5.06
CA ALA A 174 7.85 6.59 -6.50
C ALA A 174 6.38 6.65 -6.95
N TRP A 175 6.15 7.13 -8.16
CA TRP A 175 4.85 7.14 -8.82
C TRP A 175 4.84 6.20 -10.02
N PHE A 176 3.83 5.33 -10.08
CA PHE A 176 3.43 4.57 -11.25
C PHE A 176 2.23 5.29 -11.87
N LEU A 177 2.48 6.14 -12.86
CA LEU A 177 1.40 6.85 -13.54
C LEU A 177 0.86 5.95 -14.65
N ASP A 178 -0.06 5.09 -14.27
CA ASP A 178 -0.68 4.05 -15.07
C ASP A 178 -2.18 4.24 -15.19
N GLY A 179 -2.77 3.60 -16.19
CA GLY A 179 -4.19 3.62 -16.53
C GLY A 179 -4.39 3.49 -18.03
N PHE A 180 -5.63 3.54 -18.49
CA PHE A 180 -5.94 3.51 -19.91
C PHE A 180 -5.31 4.71 -20.64
N ALA A 181 -4.98 4.49 -21.91
CA ALA A 181 -4.29 5.50 -22.73
C ALA A 181 -4.96 6.88 -22.65
N PRO A 182 -4.19 8.00 -22.62
CA PRO A 182 -4.75 9.34 -22.48
C PRO A 182 -5.84 9.70 -23.51
N ALA A 183 -5.81 9.10 -24.70
CA ALA A 183 -6.84 9.28 -25.72
C ALA A 183 -8.13 8.50 -25.43
N LYS A 184 -8.06 7.44 -24.60
CA LYS A 184 -9.19 6.58 -24.23
C LYS A 184 -9.82 7.00 -22.89
N ASN A 185 -9.02 7.51 -21.96
CA ASN A 185 -9.47 7.98 -20.65
C ASN A 185 -8.83 9.32 -20.28
N PRO A 186 -9.23 10.44 -20.94
CA PRO A 186 -8.64 11.75 -20.67
C PRO A 186 -8.89 12.26 -19.25
N ASP A 187 -9.97 11.84 -18.60
CA ASP A 187 -10.37 12.29 -17.25
C ASP A 187 -9.37 11.89 -16.17
N MET A 188 -8.52 10.92 -16.46
CA MET A 188 -7.48 10.45 -15.53
C MET A 188 -6.17 11.24 -15.63
N TRP A 189 -5.98 12.04 -16.71
CA TRP A 189 -4.71 12.71 -17.01
C TRP A 189 -4.85 14.23 -16.84
N THR A 190 -5.20 14.66 -15.64
CA THR A 190 -5.59 16.03 -15.32
C THR A 190 -4.52 16.81 -14.57
N PRO A 191 -4.52 18.15 -14.66
CA PRO A 191 -3.68 18.99 -13.81
C PRO A 191 -3.93 18.77 -12.30
N ASN A 192 -5.16 18.43 -11.91
CA ASN A 192 -5.49 18.12 -10.52
C ASN A 192 -4.70 16.89 -10.01
N LEU A 193 -4.70 15.81 -10.80
CA LEU A 193 -3.89 14.64 -10.48
C LEU A 193 -2.40 14.98 -10.43
N PHE A 194 -1.85 15.71 -11.41
CA PHE A 194 -0.43 16.03 -11.44
C PHE A 194 0.00 16.89 -10.24
N ASN A 195 -0.83 17.84 -9.81
CA ASN A 195 -0.61 18.64 -8.60
C ASN A 195 -0.69 17.80 -7.33
N ALA A 196 -1.63 16.85 -7.26
CA ALA A 196 -1.71 15.90 -6.14
C ALA A 196 -0.47 14.99 -6.08
N MET A 197 0.00 14.49 -7.22
CA MET A 197 1.26 13.73 -7.31
C MET A 197 2.44 14.54 -6.78
N ALA A 198 2.56 15.81 -7.20
CA ALA A 198 3.62 16.70 -6.73
C ALA A 198 3.52 16.95 -5.22
N ARG A 199 2.32 17.22 -4.70
CA ARG A 199 2.08 17.42 -3.26
C ARG A 199 2.52 16.24 -2.40
N LEU A 200 2.28 15.03 -2.88
CA LEU A 200 2.56 13.78 -2.16
C LEU A 200 4.02 13.32 -2.35
N ALA A 201 4.67 13.72 -3.46
CA ALA A 201 6.03 13.29 -3.79
C ALA A 201 7.05 13.78 -2.77
N ARG A 202 7.93 12.90 -2.31
CA ARG A 202 9.11 13.25 -1.53
C ARG A 202 10.12 13.98 -2.42
N PRO A 203 10.95 14.90 -1.90
CA PRO A 203 12.13 15.34 -2.62
C PRO A 203 12.99 14.14 -3.07
N GLY A 204 13.33 14.07 -4.35
CA GLY A 204 13.98 12.92 -4.97
C GLY A 204 13.05 11.78 -5.39
N ALA A 205 11.74 11.93 -5.19
CA ALA A 205 10.76 10.97 -5.70
C ALA A 205 10.81 10.88 -7.22
N THR A 206 10.59 9.67 -7.74
CA THR A 206 10.58 9.42 -9.18
C THR A 206 9.17 9.13 -9.67
N LEU A 207 8.95 9.28 -10.96
CA LEU A 207 7.76 8.79 -11.64
C LEU A 207 8.11 8.11 -12.96
N ALA A 208 7.27 7.17 -13.37
CA ALA A 208 7.34 6.57 -14.69
C ALA A 208 5.94 6.33 -15.26
N THR A 209 5.83 6.42 -16.58
CA THR A 209 4.60 6.13 -17.33
C THR A 209 4.92 5.61 -18.71
N PHE A 210 4.07 4.73 -19.22
CA PHE A 210 4.20 4.17 -20.57
C PHE A 210 3.92 5.17 -21.68
N THR A 211 3.20 6.26 -21.39
CA THR A 211 2.84 7.27 -22.39
C THR A 211 3.95 8.29 -22.60
N SER A 212 4.06 8.80 -23.82
CA SER A 212 4.92 9.93 -24.18
C SER A 212 4.12 11.18 -24.61
N ALA A 213 2.82 11.22 -24.30
CA ALA A 213 1.92 12.31 -24.71
C ALA A 213 2.45 13.67 -24.23
N GLY A 214 2.50 14.64 -25.17
CA GLY A 214 3.10 15.94 -24.92
C GLY A 214 2.39 16.76 -23.84
N PHE A 215 1.07 16.64 -23.72
CA PHE A 215 0.32 17.35 -22.68
C PHE A 215 0.56 16.75 -21.29
N VAL A 216 0.71 15.43 -21.17
CA VAL A 216 1.08 14.75 -19.92
C VAL A 216 2.45 15.24 -19.46
N ARG A 217 3.44 15.25 -20.37
CA ARG A 217 4.78 15.75 -20.04
C ARG A 217 4.75 17.19 -19.56
N ARG A 218 4.05 18.08 -20.26
CA ARG A 218 3.95 19.51 -19.88
C ARG A 218 3.23 19.67 -18.54
N GLY A 219 2.10 19.00 -18.34
CA GLY A 219 1.36 19.08 -17.09
C GLY A 219 2.18 18.62 -15.87
N LEU A 220 2.97 17.54 -16.02
CA LEU A 220 3.89 17.08 -14.97
C LEU A 220 5.04 18.08 -14.72
N GLN A 221 5.55 18.74 -15.79
CA GLN A 221 6.55 19.80 -15.64
C GLN A 221 5.98 21.04 -14.93
N GLU A 222 4.76 21.44 -15.28
CA GLU A 222 4.05 22.52 -14.60
C GLU A 222 3.79 22.22 -13.12
N ALA A 223 3.53 20.95 -12.78
CA ALA A 223 3.39 20.49 -11.41
C ALA A 223 4.72 20.41 -10.63
N GLY A 224 5.89 20.57 -11.29
CA GLY A 224 7.20 20.63 -10.65
C GLY A 224 8.12 19.43 -10.87
N PHE A 225 7.73 18.45 -11.69
CA PHE A 225 8.60 17.33 -12.03
C PHE A 225 9.60 17.70 -13.15
N THR A 226 10.85 17.32 -13.00
CA THR A 226 11.82 17.32 -14.09
C THR A 226 11.63 16.08 -14.95
N MET A 227 11.18 16.25 -16.19
CA MET A 227 10.74 15.16 -17.07
C MET A 227 11.78 14.78 -18.11
N GLN A 228 11.94 13.48 -18.34
CA GLN A 228 12.81 12.90 -19.38
C GLN A 228 12.02 11.94 -20.26
N LYS A 229 12.35 11.93 -21.55
CA LYS A 229 11.95 10.86 -22.47
C LYS A 229 12.98 9.74 -22.39
N ARG A 230 12.49 8.51 -22.36
CA ARG A 230 13.32 7.30 -22.47
C ARG A 230 12.75 6.42 -23.58
N LYS A 231 13.53 5.44 -24.04
CA LYS A 231 13.02 4.45 -24.96
C LYS A 231 11.84 3.71 -24.32
N GLY A 232 10.73 3.57 -25.07
CA GLY A 232 9.57 2.81 -24.63
C GLY A 232 9.82 1.29 -24.70
N PHE A 233 8.92 0.53 -24.11
CA PHE A 233 8.96 -0.93 -24.14
C PHE A 233 8.56 -1.47 -25.52
N GLY A 234 9.19 -2.54 -25.95
CA GLY A 234 8.87 -3.22 -27.19
C GLY A 234 8.95 -2.30 -28.41
N ARG A 235 7.82 -2.14 -29.11
CA ARG A 235 7.69 -1.28 -30.31
C ARG A 235 7.43 0.19 -30.00
N LYS A 236 7.13 0.54 -28.74
CA LYS A 236 6.88 1.92 -28.32
C LYS A 236 8.18 2.73 -28.42
N ARG A 237 8.13 3.88 -29.13
CA ARG A 237 9.32 4.71 -29.33
C ARG A 237 9.83 5.33 -28.04
N GLU A 238 8.91 5.85 -27.24
CA GLU A 238 9.23 6.65 -26.05
C GLU A 238 8.28 6.33 -24.90
N MET A 239 8.78 6.50 -23.70
CA MET A 239 8.07 6.59 -22.43
C MET A 239 8.54 7.82 -21.67
N LEU A 240 7.86 8.21 -20.62
CA LEU A 240 8.27 9.31 -19.76
C LEU A 240 8.72 8.80 -18.40
N CYS A 241 9.82 9.40 -17.91
CA CYS A 241 10.25 9.31 -16.53
C CYS A 241 10.43 10.72 -15.97
N GLY A 242 10.26 10.88 -14.67
CA GLY A 242 10.43 12.17 -14.01
C GLY A 242 10.99 12.05 -12.61
N VAL A 243 11.48 13.17 -12.08
CA VAL A 243 12.00 13.32 -10.72
C VAL A 243 11.46 14.60 -10.12
N MET A 244 11.06 14.55 -8.86
CA MET A 244 10.78 15.72 -8.02
C MET A 244 12.06 16.13 -7.33
N GLU A 245 12.81 17.06 -7.92
CA GLU A 245 14.13 17.45 -7.40
C GLU A 245 14.03 18.30 -6.13
N GLN A 246 13.09 19.26 -6.12
CA GLN A 246 12.87 20.15 -5.01
C GLN A 246 11.37 20.30 -4.73
N HIS A 247 11.02 20.42 -3.47
CA HIS A 247 9.65 20.69 -3.08
C HIS A 247 9.44 22.20 -2.85
N LEU A 248 8.61 22.82 -3.67
CA LEU A 248 8.31 24.25 -3.58
C LEU A 248 7.14 24.57 -2.62
N MET A 249 6.44 23.56 -2.12
CA MET A 249 5.26 23.74 -1.29
C MET A 249 5.60 23.74 0.19
N PRO A 250 5.16 24.73 0.96
CA PRO A 250 5.31 24.72 2.39
C PRO A 250 4.53 23.56 3.00
N THR A 251 5.14 22.86 3.95
CA THR A 251 4.47 21.83 4.73
C THR A 251 3.41 22.50 5.58
N LEU A 252 2.14 22.32 5.26
CA LEU A 252 1.03 22.76 6.13
C LEU A 252 1.00 21.86 7.37
N SER A 253 1.63 22.30 8.45
CA SER A 253 1.47 21.65 9.75
C SER A 253 0.25 22.26 10.46
N ALA A 254 -0.88 21.58 10.41
CA ALA A 254 -1.99 21.88 11.30
C ALA A 254 -1.69 21.22 12.66
N PRO A 255 -1.42 21.98 13.73
CA PRO A 255 -0.92 21.42 14.99
C PRO A 255 -1.90 20.42 15.65
N TRP A 256 -3.20 20.54 15.41
CA TRP A 256 -4.23 19.62 15.94
C TRP A 256 -4.31 18.28 15.20
N PHE A 257 -3.67 18.14 14.03
CA PHE A 257 -3.54 16.87 13.29
C PHE A 257 -2.17 16.25 13.42
N TYR A 258 -1.27 16.87 14.20
CA TYR A 258 0.07 16.36 14.37
C TYR A 258 0.01 14.98 15.03
N ARG A 259 0.47 14.00 14.28
CA ARG A 259 0.77 12.67 14.78
C ARG A 259 2.27 12.50 14.78
N SER A 260 2.87 12.40 15.95
CA SER A 260 4.29 12.10 16.04
C SER A 260 4.55 10.75 15.36
N GLY A 261 5.37 10.76 14.32
CA GLY A 261 5.88 9.52 13.71
C GLY A 261 6.82 8.87 14.73
N SER A 262 6.50 7.67 15.20
CA SER A 262 7.46 6.87 15.95
C SER A 262 8.25 6.03 14.96
N GLU A 263 9.56 6.21 14.92
CA GLU A 263 10.47 5.33 14.19
C GLU A 263 10.56 3.95 14.87
N LYS A 264 10.40 3.93 16.20
CA LYS A 264 10.37 2.69 16.98
C LYS A 264 8.99 2.06 16.89
N ARG A 265 8.93 0.84 16.40
CA ARG A 265 7.71 0.04 16.32
C ARG A 265 7.68 -1.02 17.42
N GLU A 266 7.91 -0.60 18.64
CA GLU A 266 7.81 -1.43 19.82
C GLU A 266 6.78 -0.85 20.77
N THR A 267 5.99 -1.71 21.41
CA THR A 267 4.97 -1.30 22.37
C THR A 267 4.79 -2.33 23.46
N ALA A 268 4.47 -1.85 24.64
CA ALA A 268 4.04 -2.66 25.76
C ALA A 268 2.53 -2.48 25.96
N ILE A 269 1.80 -3.57 26.11
CA ILE A 269 0.37 -3.57 26.40
C ILE A 269 0.17 -4.23 27.75
N ILE A 270 -0.50 -3.53 28.67
CA ILE A 270 -0.80 -4.03 30.03
C ILE A 270 -2.25 -4.48 30.07
N GLY A 271 -2.47 -5.73 30.41
CA GLY A 271 -3.77 -6.38 30.54
C GLY A 271 -3.93 -7.58 29.62
N GLY A 272 -4.61 -8.62 30.09
CA GLY A 272 -4.86 -9.87 29.37
C GLY A 272 -6.26 -9.98 28.73
N GLY A 273 -7.02 -8.88 28.68
CA GLY A 273 -8.37 -8.87 28.17
C GLY A 273 -8.48 -8.90 26.63
N ILE A 274 -9.71 -8.99 26.14
CA ILE A 274 -9.99 -9.03 24.69
C ILE A 274 -9.50 -7.76 23.96
N ALA A 275 -9.63 -6.60 24.59
CA ALA A 275 -9.16 -5.34 24.01
C ALA A 275 -7.64 -5.37 23.79
N SER A 276 -6.87 -5.87 24.78
CA SER A 276 -5.43 -6.03 24.67
C SER A 276 -5.05 -7.04 23.59
N ALA A 277 -5.79 -8.14 23.49
CA ALA A 277 -5.57 -9.16 22.47
C ALA A 277 -5.83 -8.62 21.05
N LEU A 278 -6.95 -7.92 20.84
CA LEU A 278 -7.28 -7.31 19.55
C LEU A 278 -6.30 -6.21 19.16
N LEU A 279 -5.89 -5.36 20.13
CA LEU A 279 -4.89 -4.33 19.88
C LEU A 279 -3.53 -4.95 19.54
N SER A 280 -3.10 -5.97 20.29
CA SER A 280 -1.87 -6.72 19.98
C SER A 280 -1.89 -7.27 18.57
N LEU A 281 -3.00 -7.91 18.17
CA LEU A 281 -3.18 -8.44 16.83
C LEU A 281 -3.10 -7.35 15.76
N ALA A 282 -3.78 -6.22 15.99
CA ALA A 282 -3.78 -5.09 15.06
C ALA A 282 -2.38 -4.48 14.88
N LEU A 283 -1.60 -4.38 15.96
CA LEU A 283 -0.24 -3.86 15.94
C LEU A 283 0.75 -4.83 15.30
N LEU A 284 0.64 -6.14 15.62
CA LEU A 284 1.46 -7.19 15.02
C LEU A 284 1.27 -7.25 13.49
N ARG A 285 0.02 -7.15 13.02
CA ARG A 285 -0.29 -7.08 11.59
C ARG A 285 0.33 -5.88 10.89
N ARG A 286 0.64 -4.83 11.64
CA ARG A 286 1.29 -3.60 11.16
C ARG A 286 2.80 -3.61 11.37
N GLY A 287 3.37 -4.76 11.73
CA GLY A 287 4.82 -4.93 11.92
C GLY A 287 5.36 -4.32 13.19
N TRP A 288 4.51 -4.12 14.23
CA TRP A 288 4.97 -3.71 15.54
C TRP A 288 5.46 -4.92 16.35
N LYS A 289 6.49 -4.73 17.13
CA LYS A 289 6.88 -5.64 18.20
C LYS A 289 6.03 -5.36 19.42
N VAL A 290 5.31 -6.35 19.90
CA VAL A 290 4.35 -6.20 21.00
C VAL A 290 4.79 -7.06 22.16
N THR A 291 4.89 -6.45 23.36
CA THR A 291 5.05 -7.15 24.63
C THR A 291 3.76 -7.03 25.42
N LEU A 292 3.13 -8.15 25.74
CA LEU A 292 1.88 -8.19 26.49
C LEU A 292 2.17 -8.60 27.95
N TYR A 293 1.81 -7.74 28.89
CA TYR A 293 1.91 -7.98 30.32
C TYR A 293 0.54 -8.36 30.90
N CYS A 294 0.42 -9.59 31.37
CA CYS A 294 -0.80 -10.14 31.96
C CYS A 294 -0.58 -10.51 33.41
N ALA A 295 -1.58 -10.30 34.25
CA ALA A 295 -1.56 -10.76 35.66
C ALA A 295 -1.64 -12.29 35.75
N ASP A 296 -2.38 -12.92 34.83
CA ASP A 296 -2.62 -14.37 34.80
C ASP A 296 -2.11 -14.97 33.48
N ASP A 297 -1.58 -16.20 33.54
CA ASP A 297 -1.20 -16.99 32.37
C ASP A 297 -2.44 -17.53 31.59
N GLN A 298 -3.62 -17.32 32.13
CA GLN A 298 -4.89 -17.77 31.54
C GLN A 298 -5.57 -16.63 30.78
N PRO A 299 -6.10 -16.90 29.58
CA PRO A 299 -6.91 -15.92 28.87
C PRO A 299 -8.19 -15.62 29.67
N PRO A 300 -8.74 -14.38 29.52
CA PRO A 300 -9.89 -13.91 30.30
C PRO A 300 -11.08 -14.87 30.20
N ARG A 301 -11.73 -15.11 31.35
CA ARG A 301 -12.82 -16.10 31.50
C ARG A 301 -14.15 -15.73 30.82
N ALA A 302 -14.29 -14.51 30.35
CA ALA A 302 -15.57 -13.98 29.88
C ALA A 302 -15.59 -13.67 28.40
N LEU A 303 -15.89 -14.66 27.58
CA LEU A 303 -16.48 -14.48 26.24
C LEU A 303 -17.35 -15.68 25.90
N PRO A 304 -18.67 -15.58 26.01
CA PRO A 304 -19.55 -16.69 25.68
C PRO A 304 -19.74 -16.97 24.18
N VAL A 305 -19.16 -16.16 23.29
CA VAL A 305 -19.47 -16.21 21.85
C VAL A 305 -18.25 -16.53 20.95
N ILE A 306 -17.02 -16.46 21.47
CA ILE A 306 -15.84 -16.78 20.65
C ILE A 306 -15.19 -18.06 21.19
N ASP A 307 -15.07 -19.08 20.35
CA ASP A 307 -14.31 -20.29 20.67
C ASP A 307 -12.87 -19.91 21.06
N ARG A 308 -12.62 -19.96 22.36
CA ARG A 308 -11.39 -19.58 23.04
C ARG A 308 -10.17 -20.32 22.46
N ALA A 309 -10.32 -21.58 22.14
CA ALA A 309 -9.24 -22.40 21.59
C ALA A 309 -8.92 -22.03 20.13
N ARG A 310 -9.90 -21.56 19.39
CA ARG A 310 -9.75 -21.07 18.01
C ARG A 310 -9.07 -19.72 17.98
N PHE A 311 -9.45 -18.81 18.90
CA PHE A 311 -8.86 -17.48 19.02
C PHE A 311 -7.39 -17.53 19.44
N ILE A 312 -7.04 -18.35 20.45
CA ILE A 312 -5.65 -18.53 20.91
C ILE A 312 -4.82 -19.23 19.84
N ARG A 313 -5.35 -20.24 19.15
CA ARG A 313 -4.67 -20.88 18.02
C ARG A 313 -4.46 -19.92 16.86
N SER A 314 -5.41 -19.03 16.59
CA SER A 314 -5.26 -17.98 15.59
C SER A 314 -4.12 -17.01 15.96
N LEU A 315 -4.02 -16.60 17.22
CA LEU A 315 -2.91 -15.76 17.72
C LEU A 315 -1.56 -16.51 17.67
N ALA A 316 -1.51 -17.76 18.08
CA ALA A 316 -0.30 -18.57 18.08
C ALA A 316 0.20 -18.92 16.67
N ASN A 317 -0.72 -19.17 15.73
CA ASN A 317 -0.37 -19.46 14.34
C ASN A 317 0.05 -18.21 13.52
N MET A 318 -0.22 -17.01 14.04
CA MET A 318 0.07 -15.79 13.29
C MET A 318 1.52 -15.30 13.39
N THR A 319 2.29 -15.67 14.46
CA THR A 319 3.75 -15.41 14.52
C THR A 319 4.41 -15.97 15.80
N PRO A 320 5.21 -17.04 15.73
CA PRO A 320 5.88 -17.57 16.91
C PRO A 320 7.00 -16.72 17.51
N PRO A 321 7.68 -15.76 16.92
CA PRO A 321 8.70 -15.04 17.69
C PRO A 321 8.37 -13.60 18.10
N LEU A 322 7.16 -13.07 17.81
CA LEU A 322 6.87 -11.64 18.01
C LEU A 322 6.03 -11.32 19.25
N ILE A 323 5.51 -12.31 19.96
CA ILE A 323 4.79 -12.10 21.22
C ILE A 323 5.66 -12.66 22.35
N ALA A 324 6.22 -11.77 23.16
CA ALA A 324 6.81 -12.13 24.42
C ALA A 324 5.79 -11.94 25.55
N PHE A 325 5.50 -13.01 26.28
CA PHE A 325 4.73 -12.95 27.52
C PHE A 325 5.72 -12.80 28.68
N SER A 326 5.66 -11.69 29.40
CA SER A 326 6.51 -11.44 30.55
C SER A 326 5.65 -11.32 31.81
N ARG A 327 6.02 -12.04 32.86
CA ARG A 327 5.50 -11.78 34.20
C ARG A 327 6.24 -10.60 34.80
N PRO A 328 5.58 -9.66 35.49
CA PRO A 328 6.29 -8.67 36.27
C PRO A 328 7.05 -9.40 37.41
N HIS A 329 8.36 -9.31 37.38
CA HIS A 329 9.22 -9.93 38.41
C HIS A 329 9.23 -9.20 39.76
N SER A 330 8.49 -8.08 39.85
CA SER A 330 8.28 -7.35 41.11
C SER A 330 6.89 -6.70 41.12
N PRO A 331 6.22 -6.59 42.22
CA PRO A 331 4.99 -5.84 42.32
C PRO A 331 5.27 -4.37 41.97
N LEU A 332 4.56 -3.86 40.99
CA LEU A 332 4.52 -2.41 40.73
C LEU A 332 4.09 -1.68 42.00
N PRO A 333 4.67 -0.51 42.33
CA PRO A 333 4.26 0.22 43.54
C PRO A 333 2.76 0.50 43.50
N VAL A 334 2.09 0.29 44.63
CA VAL A 334 0.63 0.34 44.84
C VAL A 334 -0.03 1.64 44.35
N ALA A 335 0.73 2.70 44.11
CA ALA A 335 0.25 3.97 43.56
C ALA A 335 -0.27 3.89 42.11
N CYS A 336 -0.02 2.81 41.37
CA CYS A 336 -0.54 2.59 40.00
C CYS A 336 -1.80 1.71 39.94
N MET A 337 -2.31 1.24 41.08
CA MET A 337 -3.51 0.40 41.12
C MET A 337 -4.78 1.24 41.38
N MET A 338 -5.08 2.20 40.51
CA MET A 338 -6.45 2.69 40.41
C MET A 338 -7.25 1.73 39.53
N PRO A 339 -8.45 1.33 39.89
CA PRO A 339 -9.32 0.54 39.03
C PRO A 339 -9.84 1.45 37.91
N CYS A 340 -9.04 1.57 36.86
CA CYS A 340 -9.46 2.28 35.64
C CYS A 340 -9.77 1.23 34.58
N PRO A 341 -10.99 1.20 34.01
CA PRO A 341 -11.34 0.27 32.93
C PRO A 341 -10.68 0.63 31.59
N SER A 342 -9.75 1.56 31.58
CA SER A 342 -9.13 2.09 30.36
C SER A 342 -7.82 1.40 30.06
N LEU A 343 -7.66 1.01 28.83
CA LEU A 343 -6.43 0.49 28.21
C LEU A 343 -5.35 1.58 28.24
N LEU A 344 -4.29 1.40 29.01
CA LEU A 344 -3.14 2.29 29.01
C LEU A 344 -2.12 1.82 27.97
N ILE A 345 -1.93 2.62 26.92
CA ILE A 345 -0.88 2.40 25.92
C ILE A 345 0.27 3.33 26.27
N MET A 346 1.41 2.74 26.65
CA MET A 346 2.65 3.50 26.80
C MET A 346 3.54 3.24 25.59
N THR A 347 3.72 4.26 24.75
CA THR A 347 4.76 4.28 23.72
C THR A 347 6.02 4.84 24.34
N GLY A 348 7.08 4.05 24.39
CA GLY A 348 8.35 4.51 24.94
C GLY A 348 8.92 5.64 24.08
N ALA A 349 8.88 6.86 24.61
CA ALA A 349 9.71 7.97 24.16
C ALA A 349 10.90 8.04 25.14
N ALA A 350 12.07 7.76 24.63
CA ALA A 350 13.35 8.14 25.22
C ALA A 350 14.29 8.49 24.07
#